data_1872552c4a1a1c9fd86c084dbd322b4a
#
_entry.id   1872552c4a1a1c9fd86c084dbd322b4a
#
_cell.length_a   1.000
_cell.length_b   1.000
_cell.length_c   1.000
_cell.angle_alpha   90.00
_cell.angle_beta   90.00
_cell.angle_gamma   90.00
#
_symmetry.space_group_name_H-M   'P 1'
#
loop_
_entity.id
_entity.type
_entity.pdbx_description
1 polymer ?
#
loop_
_entity_poly.entity_id
_entity_poly.type
_entity_poly.pdbx_seq_one_letter_code
_entity_poly.pdbx_strand_id
1 'polypeptide(L)'
;MNRIGMVSTSRAGCTFIRKYLCNVYGMQDPNSWLKKNDYRNIKDAPFANEKHILKILVHYVPEHDLAWVLNDMPKIWLYRRDKCQQFLSHVARLRTGINHVYSSESQPQIKDKSLVATREEYERFIKRQDLFWRLYKAYGFLKNEPLI
;
A
#
# COMPACT_ATOMS: atom_id res chain seq x y z
N MET A 1 -15.00 3.85 15.76
CA MET A 1 -14.76 3.56 14.33
C MET A 1 -13.77 2.41 14.23
N ASN A 2 -14.12 1.36 13.53
CA ASN A 2 -13.37 0.10 13.55
C ASN A 2 -12.45 -0.09 12.31
N ARG A 3 -12.46 0.86 11.38
CA ARG A 3 -11.74 0.74 10.10
C ARG A 3 -10.83 1.93 9.88
N ILE A 4 -9.57 1.67 9.50
CA ILE A 4 -8.60 2.68 9.09
C ILE A 4 -8.02 2.28 7.73
N GLY A 5 -8.02 3.20 6.79
CA GLY A 5 -7.32 3.04 5.52
C GLY A 5 -5.86 3.46 5.62
N MET A 6 -4.97 2.68 5.04
CA MET A 6 -3.59 3.09 4.85
C MET A 6 -3.31 3.22 3.35
N VAL A 7 -3.26 4.45 2.88
CA VAL A 7 -3.11 4.79 1.47
C VAL A 7 -1.64 4.98 1.12
N SER A 8 -1.18 4.30 0.10
CA SER A 8 0.22 4.39 -0.34
C SER A 8 0.40 4.02 -1.81
N THR A 9 1.61 4.26 -2.31
CA THR A 9 2.14 3.59 -3.50
C THR A 9 2.91 2.33 -3.10
N SER A 10 3.21 1.45 -4.06
CA SER A 10 4.02 0.26 -3.78
C SER A 10 5.44 0.64 -3.29
N ARG A 11 6.01 -0.22 -2.44
CA ARG A 11 7.36 -0.07 -1.86
C ARG A 11 7.55 1.15 -0.95
N ALA A 12 6.47 1.73 -0.45
CA ALA A 12 6.52 2.82 0.53
C ALA A 12 6.66 2.35 2.00
N GLY A 13 6.81 1.04 2.24
CA GLY A 13 6.91 0.48 3.61
C GLY A 13 5.56 0.08 4.23
N CYS A 14 4.49 0.11 3.44
CA CYS A 14 3.13 -0.14 3.93
C CYS A 14 2.94 -1.52 4.59
N THR A 15 3.63 -2.56 4.13
CA THR A 15 3.55 -3.89 4.75
C THR A 15 4.13 -3.89 6.16
N PHE A 16 5.26 -3.22 6.36
CA PHE A 16 5.89 -3.09 7.68
C PHE A 16 4.97 -2.34 8.66
N ILE A 17 4.51 -1.16 8.27
CA ILE A 17 3.62 -0.33 9.12
C ILE A 17 2.33 -1.07 9.43
N ARG A 18 1.72 -1.73 8.44
CA ARG A 18 0.52 -2.53 8.65
C ARG A 18 0.73 -3.64 9.68
N LYS A 19 1.79 -4.42 9.54
CA LYS A 19 2.12 -5.48 10.50
C LYS A 19 2.37 -4.93 11.90
N TYR A 20 3.07 -3.82 11.99
CA TYR A 20 3.30 -3.13 13.26
C TYR A 20 1.97 -2.74 13.92
N LEU A 21 1.07 -2.09 13.20
CA LEU A 21 -0.24 -1.68 13.73
C LEU A 21 -1.09 -2.88 14.13
N CYS A 22 -1.09 -3.97 13.35
CA CYS A 22 -1.78 -5.20 13.70
C CYS A 22 -1.25 -5.78 15.02
N ASN A 23 0.07 -5.86 15.17
CA ASN A 23 0.69 -6.46 16.35
C ASN A 23 0.55 -5.60 17.62
N VAL A 24 0.73 -4.29 17.51
CA VAL A 24 0.73 -3.38 18.68
C VAL A 24 -0.68 -3.04 19.12
N TYR A 25 -1.61 -2.86 18.19
CA TYR A 25 -2.97 -2.41 18.48
C TYR A 25 -4.03 -3.50 18.32
N GLY A 26 -3.63 -4.73 18.05
CA GLY A 26 -4.55 -5.85 17.88
C GLY A 26 -5.51 -5.68 16.69
N MET A 27 -5.06 -4.99 15.64
CA MET A 27 -5.90 -4.76 14.46
C MET A 27 -5.89 -5.97 13.53
N GLN A 28 -7.02 -6.28 12.93
CA GLN A 28 -7.12 -7.33 11.92
C GLN A 28 -6.54 -6.87 10.58
N ASP A 29 -5.95 -7.81 9.84
CA ASP A 29 -5.43 -7.60 8.49
C ASP A 29 -6.33 -8.26 7.45
N PRO A 30 -7.18 -7.50 6.76
CA PRO A 30 -8.12 -8.05 5.79
C PRO A 30 -7.48 -8.42 4.44
N ASN A 31 -6.17 -8.34 4.30
CA ASN A 31 -5.50 -8.47 3.00
C ASN A 31 -5.78 -9.81 2.30
N SER A 32 -5.84 -10.91 3.05
CA SER A 32 -6.17 -12.23 2.50
C SER A 32 -7.62 -12.33 2.03
N TRP A 33 -8.53 -11.68 2.74
CA TRP A 33 -9.95 -11.61 2.36
C TRP A 33 -10.15 -10.74 1.12
N LEU A 34 -9.50 -9.57 1.03
CA LEU A 34 -9.56 -8.65 -0.11
C LEU A 34 -8.99 -9.22 -1.41
N LYS A 35 -8.11 -10.22 -1.34
CA LYS A 35 -7.66 -10.94 -2.55
C LYS A 35 -8.76 -11.71 -3.26
N LYS A 36 -9.83 -12.05 -2.54
CA LYS A 36 -10.95 -12.86 -3.04
C LYS A 36 -12.27 -12.09 -3.12
N ASN A 37 -12.31 -10.87 -2.58
CA ASN A 37 -13.52 -10.08 -2.44
C ASN A 37 -13.29 -8.62 -2.83
N ASP A 38 -14.35 -7.94 -3.22
CA ASP A 38 -14.34 -6.53 -3.54
C ASP A 38 -14.27 -5.67 -2.26
N TYR A 39 -13.61 -4.52 -2.32
CA TYR A 39 -13.60 -3.52 -1.25
C TYR A 39 -15.02 -3.11 -0.80
N ARG A 40 -15.99 -3.08 -1.71
CA ARG A 40 -17.38 -2.74 -1.41
C ARG A 40 -18.04 -3.70 -0.44
N ASN A 41 -17.61 -4.95 -0.46
CA ASN A 41 -18.17 -6.01 0.38
C ASN A 41 -17.51 -6.09 1.76
N ILE A 42 -16.66 -5.13 2.11
CA ILE A 42 -15.94 -5.14 3.40
C ILE A 42 -16.87 -5.15 4.61
N LYS A 43 -18.09 -4.65 4.45
CA LYS A 43 -19.13 -4.67 5.50
C LYS A 43 -19.60 -6.08 5.84
N ASP A 44 -19.48 -7.00 4.90
CA ASP A 44 -19.91 -8.40 5.02
C ASP A 44 -18.74 -9.31 5.46
N ALA A 45 -17.56 -8.75 5.65
CA ALA A 45 -16.39 -9.52 6.08
C ALA A 45 -16.56 -10.06 7.50
N PRO A 46 -16.04 -11.26 7.80
CA PRO A 46 -16.13 -11.86 9.14
C PRO A 46 -15.59 -10.98 10.27
N PHE A 47 -14.65 -10.07 9.94
CA PHE A 47 -14.02 -9.14 10.87
C PHE A 47 -14.58 -7.70 10.80
N ALA A 48 -15.70 -7.48 10.11
CA ALA A 48 -16.22 -6.12 9.85
C ALA A 48 -16.49 -5.32 11.14
N ASN A 49 -16.85 -5.99 12.23
CA ASN A 49 -17.08 -5.38 13.54
C ASN A 49 -15.82 -5.24 14.40
N GLU A 50 -14.69 -5.77 13.96
CA GLU A 50 -13.42 -5.68 14.67
C GLU A 50 -12.59 -4.51 14.13
N LYS A 51 -11.61 -4.05 14.92
CA LYS A 51 -10.65 -3.05 14.44
C LYS A 51 -9.79 -3.65 13.34
N HIS A 52 -9.81 -3.05 12.17
CA HIS A 52 -9.02 -3.52 11.04
C HIS A 52 -8.39 -2.39 10.23
N ILE A 53 -7.29 -2.70 9.55
CA ILE A 53 -6.56 -1.77 8.70
C ILE A 53 -6.59 -2.23 7.25
N LEU A 54 -7.11 -1.36 6.37
CA LEU A 54 -7.12 -1.60 4.91
C LEU A 54 -5.88 -1.01 4.26
N LYS A 55 -5.10 -1.84 3.61
CA LYS A 55 -4.02 -1.39 2.74
C LYS A 55 -4.58 -1.01 1.38
N ILE A 56 -4.43 0.26 1.02
CA ILE A 56 -4.93 0.84 -0.22
C ILE A 56 -3.73 1.27 -1.07
N LEU A 57 -3.37 0.46 -2.05
CA LEU A 57 -2.39 0.84 -3.07
C LEU A 57 -3.13 1.54 -4.21
N VAL A 58 -2.92 2.84 -4.37
CA VAL A 58 -3.71 3.70 -5.26
C VAL A 58 -3.77 3.22 -6.71
N HIS A 59 -2.77 2.50 -7.17
CA HIS A 59 -2.70 1.99 -8.54
C HIS A 59 -3.28 0.57 -8.72
N TYR A 60 -3.72 -0.07 -7.63
CA TYR A 60 -4.38 -1.39 -7.67
C TYR A 60 -5.87 -1.33 -7.38
N VAL A 61 -6.34 -0.24 -6.80
CA VAL A 61 -7.77 -0.05 -6.55
C VAL A 61 -8.42 0.39 -7.87
N PRO A 62 -9.47 -0.30 -8.34
CA PRO A 62 -10.22 0.14 -9.51
C PRO A 62 -10.74 1.58 -9.33
N GLU A 63 -10.71 2.37 -10.41
CA GLU A 63 -11.08 3.79 -10.36
C GLU A 63 -12.50 4.00 -9.80
N HIS A 64 -13.44 3.14 -10.18
CA HIS A 64 -14.82 3.21 -9.68
C HIS A 64 -14.97 2.93 -8.18
N ASP A 65 -14.01 2.23 -7.55
CA ASP A 65 -13.99 1.98 -6.11
C ASP A 65 -13.21 3.03 -5.34
N LEU A 66 -12.31 3.75 -6.00
CA LEU A 66 -11.35 4.63 -5.36
C LEU A 66 -12.04 5.76 -4.59
N ALA A 67 -13.04 6.41 -5.19
CA ALA A 67 -13.80 7.48 -4.54
C ALA A 67 -14.54 6.98 -3.30
N TRP A 68 -15.16 5.81 -3.39
CA TRP A 68 -15.84 5.19 -2.25
C TRP A 68 -14.85 4.85 -1.13
N VAL A 69 -13.76 4.15 -1.45
CA VAL A 69 -12.74 3.75 -0.47
C VAL A 69 -12.12 4.97 0.22
N LEU A 70 -11.84 6.04 -0.52
CA LEU A 70 -11.21 7.24 0.02
C LEU A 70 -12.16 8.13 0.83
N ASN A 71 -13.47 7.99 0.67
CA ASN A 71 -14.46 8.79 1.41
C ASN A 71 -15.03 8.07 2.65
N ASP A 72 -15.05 6.74 2.65
CA ASP A 72 -15.81 5.95 3.63
C ASP A 72 -15.12 5.78 5.00
N MET A 73 -13.83 6.10 5.11
CA MET A 73 -13.07 5.85 6.34
C MET A 73 -11.97 6.86 6.60
N PRO A 74 -11.53 7.05 7.85
CA PRO A 74 -10.32 7.79 8.16
C PRO A 74 -9.10 7.06 7.60
N LYS A 75 -8.13 7.82 7.17
CA LYS A 75 -6.95 7.30 6.48
C LYS A 75 -5.65 7.84 7.06
N ILE A 76 -4.62 7.02 6.93
CA ILE A 76 -3.22 7.42 7.05
C ILE A 76 -2.62 7.37 5.65
N TRP A 77 -1.98 8.44 5.24
CA TRP A 77 -1.30 8.54 3.96
C TRP A 77 0.18 8.28 4.18
N LEU A 78 0.69 7.24 3.53
CA LEU A 78 2.07 6.80 3.69
C LEU A 78 2.87 7.01 2.42
N TYR A 79 3.94 7.78 2.52
CA TYR A 79 4.88 7.97 1.42
C TYR A 79 6.33 7.66 1.85
N ARG A 80 7.17 7.35 0.89
CA ARG A 80 8.59 7.20 1.12
C ARG A 80 9.31 8.44 0.63
N ARG A 81 10.11 9.07 1.50
CA ARG A 81 10.85 10.30 1.17
C ARG A 81 11.89 10.02 0.09
N ASP A 82 12.67 8.97 0.24
CA ASP A 82 13.69 8.56 -0.73
C ASP A 82 13.05 7.83 -1.92
N LYS A 83 12.77 8.59 -2.98
CA LYS A 83 12.16 8.09 -4.22
C LYS A 83 13.09 7.20 -5.04
N CYS A 84 14.40 7.44 -4.98
CA CYS A 84 15.39 6.58 -5.63
C CYS A 84 15.36 5.18 -5.03
N GLN A 85 15.45 5.10 -3.71
CA GLN A 85 15.37 3.82 -3.00
C GLN A 85 14.02 3.13 -3.21
N GLN A 86 12.93 3.87 -3.27
CA GLN A 86 11.62 3.33 -3.56
C GLN A 86 11.56 2.74 -4.98
N PHE A 87 12.08 3.46 -5.96
CA PHE A 87 12.11 3.01 -7.36
C PHE A 87 13.03 1.80 -7.53
N LEU A 88 14.24 1.82 -6.98
CA LEU A 88 15.15 0.67 -7.01
C LEU A 88 14.55 -0.57 -6.37
N SER A 89 13.87 -0.42 -5.24
CA SER A 89 13.13 -1.51 -4.59
C SER A 89 11.99 -2.06 -5.45
N HIS A 90 11.35 -1.20 -6.24
CA HIS A 90 10.32 -1.61 -7.19
C HIS A 90 10.92 -2.41 -8.36
N VAL A 91 12.01 -1.93 -8.94
CA VAL A 91 12.72 -2.61 -10.03
C VAL A 91 13.26 -3.96 -9.56
N ALA A 92 13.87 -4.01 -8.38
CA ALA A 92 14.35 -5.26 -7.80
C ALA A 92 13.23 -6.32 -7.67
N ARG A 93 12.05 -5.90 -7.22
CA ARG A 93 10.88 -6.79 -7.17
C ARG A 93 10.49 -7.29 -8.55
N LEU A 94 10.47 -6.43 -9.57
CA LEU A 94 10.12 -6.81 -10.94
C LEU A 94 11.11 -7.84 -11.52
N ARG A 95 12.39 -7.73 -11.17
CA ARG A 95 13.44 -8.64 -11.66
C ARG A 95 13.52 -9.94 -10.89
N THR A 96 13.25 -9.93 -9.59
CA THR A 96 13.43 -11.11 -8.72
C THR A 96 12.13 -11.80 -8.36
N GLY A 97 10.98 -11.15 -8.51
CA GLY A 97 9.69 -11.62 -8.01
C GLY A 97 9.56 -11.60 -6.48
N ILE A 98 10.61 -11.18 -5.76
CA ILE A 98 10.64 -11.19 -4.30
C ILE A 98 10.00 -9.92 -3.77
N ASN A 99 8.89 -10.06 -3.04
CA ASN A 99 8.17 -8.93 -2.45
C ASN A 99 8.74 -8.49 -1.10
N HIS A 100 9.04 -9.45 -0.24
CA HIS A 100 9.47 -9.22 1.13
C HIS A 100 10.47 -10.27 1.57
N VAL A 101 11.47 -9.86 2.35
CA VAL A 101 12.35 -10.75 3.10
C VAL A 101 12.03 -10.57 4.57
N TYR A 102 11.71 -11.64 5.25
CA TYR A 102 11.48 -11.65 6.69
C TYR A 102 12.73 -12.13 7.41
N SER A 103 12.97 -11.62 8.61
CA SER A 103 14.16 -11.97 9.41
C SER A 103 14.29 -13.44 9.74
N SER A 104 13.18 -14.21 9.69
CA SER A 104 13.14 -15.66 9.90
C SER A 104 13.43 -16.48 8.63
N GLU A 105 13.56 -15.81 7.49
CA GLU A 105 13.79 -16.47 6.19
C GLU A 105 15.26 -16.30 5.78
N SER A 106 15.84 -17.35 5.16
CA SER A 106 17.11 -17.21 4.48
C SER A 106 16.98 -16.19 3.35
N GLN A 107 17.97 -15.29 3.22
CA GLN A 107 17.96 -14.34 2.11
C GLN A 107 17.96 -15.09 0.78
N PRO A 108 16.98 -14.82 -0.11
CA PRO A 108 16.97 -15.46 -1.42
C PRO A 108 18.19 -15.02 -2.23
N GLN A 109 18.82 -15.97 -2.92
CA GLN A 109 19.91 -15.66 -3.84
C GLN A 109 19.35 -14.90 -5.05
N ILE A 110 19.76 -13.66 -5.22
CA ILE A 110 19.46 -12.86 -6.40
C ILE A 110 20.46 -13.27 -7.49
N LYS A 111 19.98 -14.00 -8.50
CA LYS A 111 20.82 -14.48 -9.62
C LYS A 111 21.31 -13.34 -10.52
N ASP A 112 20.47 -12.32 -10.73
CA ASP A 112 20.82 -11.13 -11.49
C ASP A 112 21.06 -9.96 -10.53
N LYS A 113 22.32 -9.52 -10.44
CA LYS A 113 22.73 -8.40 -9.62
C LYS A 113 22.64 -7.05 -10.34
N SER A 114 22.35 -7.04 -11.65
CA SER A 114 22.17 -5.82 -12.40
C SER A 114 20.72 -5.34 -12.31
N LEU A 115 20.51 -4.22 -11.64
CA LEU A 115 19.21 -3.55 -11.59
C LEU A 115 19.15 -2.51 -12.71
N VAL A 116 18.83 -2.97 -13.92
CA VAL A 116 18.59 -2.08 -15.06
C VAL A 116 17.10 -1.78 -15.15
N ALA A 117 16.74 -0.51 -15.00
CA ALA A 117 15.38 -0.02 -15.16
C ALA A 117 15.16 0.47 -16.60
N THR A 118 13.98 0.23 -17.13
CA THR A 118 13.57 0.84 -18.40
C THR A 118 12.96 2.22 -18.19
N ARG A 119 12.97 3.04 -19.22
CA ARG A 119 12.31 4.35 -19.21
C ARG A 119 10.82 4.22 -18.93
N GLU A 120 10.15 3.24 -19.50
CA GLU A 120 8.71 3.00 -19.29
C GLU A 120 8.41 2.61 -17.84
N GLU A 121 9.26 1.82 -17.19
CA GLU A 121 9.13 1.49 -15.76
C GLU A 121 9.24 2.75 -14.91
N TYR A 122 10.18 3.63 -15.21
CA TYR A 122 10.34 4.90 -14.51
C TYR A 122 9.14 5.84 -14.72
N GLU A 123 8.70 6.01 -15.94
CA GLU A 123 7.53 6.85 -16.28
C GLU A 123 6.26 6.34 -15.57
N ARG A 124 6.07 5.02 -15.52
CA ARG A 124 4.96 4.39 -14.78
C ARG A 124 5.07 4.63 -13.28
N PHE A 125 6.27 4.54 -12.73
CA PHE A 125 6.52 4.86 -11.33
C PHE A 125 6.15 6.31 -11.00
N ILE A 126 6.59 7.26 -11.81
CA ILE A 126 6.28 8.69 -11.64
C ILE A 126 4.76 8.95 -11.71
N LYS A 127 4.06 8.36 -12.68
CA LYS A 127 2.59 8.49 -12.78
C LYS A 127 1.87 8.02 -11.51
N ARG A 128 2.36 6.95 -10.88
CA ARG A 128 1.80 6.45 -9.60
C ARG A 128 2.06 7.41 -8.44
N GLN A 129 3.24 8.03 -8.40
CA GLN A 129 3.55 9.07 -7.40
C GLN A 129 2.65 10.30 -7.58
N ASP A 130 2.47 10.76 -8.81
CA ASP A 130 1.60 11.89 -9.13
C ASP A 130 0.14 11.59 -8.77
N LEU A 131 -0.35 10.39 -9.05
CA LEU A 131 -1.68 9.96 -8.64
C LEU A 131 -1.84 10.01 -7.11
N PHE A 132 -0.87 9.49 -6.35
CA PHE A 132 -0.90 9.53 -4.89
C PHE A 132 -1.04 10.97 -4.37
N TRP A 133 -0.22 11.89 -4.84
CA TRP A 133 -0.25 13.27 -4.38
C TRP A 133 -1.52 14.01 -4.77
N ARG A 134 -2.04 13.74 -5.96
CA ARG A 134 -3.32 14.30 -6.41
C ARG A 134 -4.48 13.81 -5.53
N LEU A 135 -4.51 12.53 -5.21
CA LEU A 135 -5.52 11.95 -4.32
C LEU A 135 -5.37 12.45 -2.88
N TYR A 136 -4.15 12.57 -2.38
CA TYR A 136 -3.91 13.15 -1.05
C TYR A 136 -4.45 14.59 -0.95
N LYS A 137 -4.18 15.43 -1.93
CA LYS A 137 -4.72 16.80 -1.97
C LYS A 137 -6.25 16.82 -1.98
N ALA A 138 -6.87 15.93 -2.76
CA ALA A 138 -8.33 15.90 -2.90
C ALA A 138 -9.06 15.29 -1.69
N TYR A 139 -8.49 14.28 -1.06
CA TYR A 139 -9.19 13.47 -0.05
C TYR A 139 -8.55 13.47 1.35
N GLY A 140 -7.26 13.72 1.46
CA GLY A 140 -6.52 13.65 2.72
C GLY A 140 -6.26 15.02 3.34
N PHE A 141 -5.68 15.92 2.56
CA PHE A 141 -5.25 17.24 3.03
C PHE A 141 -6.40 18.08 3.61
N LEU A 142 -7.53 18.14 2.92
CA LEU A 142 -8.70 18.90 3.37
C LEU A 142 -9.33 18.37 4.66
N LYS A 143 -9.09 17.11 4.99
CA LYS A 143 -9.58 16.45 6.21
C LYS A 143 -8.53 16.41 7.32
N ASN A 144 -7.38 17.03 7.14
CA ASN A 144 -6.22 16.98 8.05
C ASN A 144 -5.80 15.54 8.39
N GLU A 145 -5.91 14.63 7.44
CA GLU A 145 -5.48 13.26 7.63
C GLU A 145 -3.94 13.18 7.68
N PRO A 146 -3.37 12.32 8.56
CA PRO A 146 -1.92 12.26 8.73
C PRO A 146 -1.21 11.76 7.48
N LEU A 147 -0.13 12.44 7.13
CA LEU A 147 0.84 12.07 6.10
C LEU A 147 2.14 11.67 6.78
N ILE A 148 2.56 10.43 6.59
CA ILE A 148 3.73 9.83 7.24
C ILE A 148 4.76 9.42 6.20
#